data_ccf7a929b699becf01be1a8d0a291556
#
_entry.id   ccf7a929b699becf01be1a8d0a291556
#
_cell.length_a   1.000
_cell.length_b   1.000
_cell.length_c   1.000
_cell.angle_alpha   90.00
_cell.angle_beta   90.00
_cell.angle_gamma   90.00
#
_symmetry.space_group_name_H-M   'P 1'
#
loop_
_entity.id
_entity.type
_entity.pdbx_description
1 polymer ?
#
loop_
_entity_poly.entity_id
_entity_poly.type
_entity_poly.pdbx_seq_one_letter_code
_entity_poly.pdbx_strand_id
1 'polypeptide(L)'
;WSTVVTPRAIFFLWLGLLVAEQALLAALAALNQRHVRRHATEIPPAFAGTVDPGTRARSVAYTLVRGRFGVLASLVSAGLVAAAVSTGFLGLLDDACARLPLGPYLRGAAFVLAVSICSWLANLPFSLYATFSIEARFGFNRTTPRTFALDTLKGLAVSLAVGVPILLGLFWFMDRAGALWWVWAFLALTAFELVMNLLYPLVIAPLFNRFTPLAEGTLRDRILELAR
;
A
#
# COMPACT_ATOMS: atom_id res chain seq x y z
N TRP A 1 30.19 -7.63 -27.96
CA TRP A 1 28.73 -7.72 -28.20
C TRP A 1 28.03 -6.93 -27.11
N SER A 2 28.07 -5.58 -27.19
CA SER A 2 27.26 -4.71 -26.34
C SER A 2 25.95 -4.46 -27.09
N THR A 3 24.94 -5.27 -26.83
CA THR A 3 23.55 -4.93 -27.18
C THR A 3 23.17 -3.70 -26.36
N VAL A 4 23.29 -2.52 -26.97
CA VAL A 4 22.80 -1.26 -26.35
C VAL A 4 21.28 -1.40 -26.23
N VAL A 5 20.81 -1.68 -25.04
CA VAL A 5 19.36 -1.72 -24.76
C VAL A 5 18.82 -0.32 -24.97
N THR A 6 18.01 -0.12 -25.99
CA THR A 6 17.45 1.21 -26.30
C THR A 6 16.41 1.61 -25.25
N PRO A 7 16.24 2.91 -24.96
CA PRO A 7 15.19 3.40 -24.05
C PRO A 7 13.78 2.90 -24.43
N ARG A 8 13.52 2.75 -25.72
CA ARG A 8 12.26 2.17 -26.23
C ARG A 8 12.10 0.71 -25.86
N ALA A 9 13.17 -0.09 -25.94
CA ALA A 9 13.11 -1.50 -25.55
C ALA A 9 12.85 -1.66 -24.05
N ILE A 10 13.46 -0.82 -23.19
CA ILE A 10 13.18 -0.78 -21.76
C ILE A 10 11.73 -0.42 -21.49
N PHE A 11 11.21 0.59 -22.18
CA PHE A 11 9.81 1.02 -22.03
C PHE A 11 8.83 -0.10 -22.41
N PHE A 12 9.01 -0.78 -23.54
CA PHE A 12 8.14 -1.87 -23.96
C PHE A 12 8.27 -3.09 -23.07
N LEU A 13 9.47 -3.39 -22.57
CA LEU A 13 9.66 -4.46 -21.59
C LEU A 13 8.89 -4.14 -20.28
N TRP A 14 9.05 -2.92 -19.77
CA TRP A 14 8.33 -2.48 -18.58
C TRP A 14 6.81 -2.53 -18.77
N LEU A 15 6.31 -2.04 -19.89
CA LEU A 15 4.88 -2.07 -20.21
C LEU A 15 4.36 -3.52 -20.33
N GLY A 16 5.13 -4.41 -20.97
CA GLY A 16 4.82 -5.83 -21.07
C GLY A 16 4.76 -6.50 -19.70
N LEU A 17 5.70 -6.20 -18.81
CA LEU A 17 5.70 -6.71 -17.43
C LEU A 17 4.51 -6.17 -16.63
N LEU A 18 4.17 -4.88 -16.76
CA LEU A 18 3.00 -4.29 -16.12
C LEU A 18 1.71 -4.98 -16.57
N VAL A 19 1.54 -5.20 -17.88
CA VAL A 19 0.38 -5.91 -18.42
C VAL A 19 0.32 -7.36 -17.93
N ALA A 20 1.46 -8.06 -17.92
CA ALA A 20 1.55 -9.43 -17.44
C ALA A 20 1.20 -9.54 -15.94
N GLU A 21 1.69 -8.60 -15.13
CA GLU A 21 1.34 -8.50 -13.71
C GLU A 21 -0.17 -8.32 -13.53
N GLN A 22 -0.79 -7.36 -14.22
CA GLN A 22 -2.23 -7.12 -14.12
C GLN A 22 -3.05 -8.32 -14.61
N ALA A 23 -2.63 -8.97 -15.67
CA ALA A 23 -3.28 -10.19 -16.16
C ALA A 23 -3.21 -11.33 -15.13
N LEU A 24 -2.06 -11.53 -14.50
CA LEU A 24 -1.86 -12.53 -13.45
C LEU A 24 -2.74 -12.23 -12.23
N LEU A 25 -2.73 -10.98 -11.75
CA LEU A 25 -3.56 -10.56 -10.60
C LEU A 25 -5.05 -10.73 -10.89
N ALA A 26 -5.51 -10.37 -12.10
CA ALA A 26 -6.90 -10.57 -12.52
C ALA A 26 -7.26 -12.05 -12.62
N ALA A 27 -6.36 -12.89 -13.13
CA ALA A 27 -6.55 -14.35 -13.20
C ALA A 27 -6.65 -14.97 -11.80
N LEU A 28 -5.73 -14.62 -10.89
CA LEU A 28 -5.76 -15.08 -9.50
C LEU A 28 -7.04 -14.62 -8.78
N ALA A 29 -7.45 -13.38 -8.97
CA ALA A 29 -8.69 -12.86 -8.43
C ALA A 29 -9.91 -13.62 -8.98
N ALA A 30 -9.94 -13.94 -10.28
CA ALA A 30 -11.01 -14.71 -10.89
C ALA A 30 -11.07 -16.14 -10.34
N LEU A 31 -9.92 -16.81 -10.17
CA LEU A 31 -9.83 -18.14 -9.56
C LEU A 31 -10.33 -18.11 -8.12
N ASN A 32 -9.87 -17.14 -7.32
CA ASN A 32 -10.32 -16.98 -5.95
C ASN A 32 -11.84 -16.72 -5.87
N GLN A 33 -12.39 -15.85 -6.73
CA GLN A 33 -13.83 -15.59 -6.77
C GLN A 33 -14.63 -16.83 -7.18
N ARG A 34 -14.12 -17.66 -8.12
CA ARG A 34 -14.74 -18.94 -8.48
C ARG A 34 -14.74 -19.90 -7.29
N HIS A 35 -13.61 -20.01 -6.59
CA HIS A 35 -13.50 -20.84 -5.39
C HIS A 35 -14.49 -20.40 -4.31
N VAL A 36 -14.53 -19.11 -3.97
CA VAL A 36 -15.46 -18.55 -2.99
C VAL A 36 -16.93 -18.83 -3.35
N ARG A 37 -17.30 -18.73 -4.64
CA ARG A 37 -18.66 -19.03 -5.08
C ARG A 37 -19.00 -20.51 -4.99
N ARG A 38 -18.06 -21.41 -5.33
CA ARG A 38 -18.28 -22.86 -5.25
C ARG A 38 -18.49 -23.34 -3.82
N HIS A 39 -17.79 -22.72 -2.85
CA HIS A 39 -17.85 -23.08 -1.44
C HIS A 39 -18.68 -22.06 -0.61
N ALA A 40 -19.62 -21.36 -1.28
CA ALA A 40 -20.38 -20.28 -0.63
C ALA A 40 -21.22 -20.74 0.56
N THR A 41 -21.78 -21.96 0.47
CA THR A 41 -22.64 -22.56 1.51
C THR A 41 -21.88 -23.44 2.50
N GLU A 42 -20.63 -23.76 2.22
CA GLU A 42 -19.84 -24.64 3.08
C GLU A 42 -19.33 -23.87 4.30
N ILE A 43 -19.64 -24.38 5.49
CA ILE A 43 -19.09 -23.92 6.77
C ILE A 43 -18.08 -24.98 7.21
N PRO A 44 -16.78 -24.61 7.36
CA PRO A 44 -15.77 -25.55 7.84
C PRO A 44 -16.17 -26.16 9.19
N PRO A 45 -15.88 -27.44 9.45
CA PRO A 45 -16.30 -28.13 10.68
C PRO A 45 -15.89 -27.40 11.96
N ALA A 46 -14.73 -26.75 11.96
CA ALA A 46 -14.22 -25.96 13.09
C ALA A 46 -15.14 -24.76 13.48
N PHE A 47 -15.99 -24.29 12.55
CA PHE A 47 -16.92 -23.18 12.76
C PHE A 47 -18.39 -23.63 12.75
N ALA A 48 -18.63 -24.96 12.65
CA ALA A 48 -19.99 -25.51 12.74
C ALA A 48 -20.62 -25.16 14.09
N GLY A 49 -21.82 -24.57 14.04
CA GLY A 49 -22.53 -24.09 15.22
C GLY A 49 -22.13 -22.69 15.74
N THR A 50 -21.02 -22.09 15.25
CA THR A 50 -20.59 -20.75 15.64
C THR A 50 -20.97 -19.70 14.60
N VAL A 51 -20.97 -20.08 13.31
CA VAL A 51 -21.28 -19.20 12.19
C VAL A 51 -22.63 -19.59 11.61
N ASP A 52 -23.59 -18.69 11.64
CA ASP A 52 -24.91 -18.91 11.01
C ASP A 52 -24.83 -18.72 9.47
N PRO A 53 -25.74 -19.36 8.71
CA PRO A 53 -25.77 -19.28 7.25
C PRO A 53 -25.88 -17.84 6.71
N GLY A 54 -26.58 -16.95 7.41
CA GLY A 54 -26.77 -15.55 7.02
C GLY A 54 -25.44 -14.76 7.12
N THR A 55 -24.68 -14.97 8.20
CA THR A 55 -23.35 -14.39 8.38
C THR A 55 -22.39 -14.92 7.31
N ARG A 56 -22.46 -16.21 7.00
CA ARG A 56 -21.67 -16.81 5.90
C ARG A 56 -22.01 -16.17 4.56
N ALA A 57 -23.27 -16.07 4.20
CA ALA A 57 -23.73 -15.47 2.94
C ALA A 57 -23.25 -14.01 2.82
N ARG A 58 -23.35 -13.23 3.90
CA ARG A 58 -22.86 -11.85 3.96
C ARG A 58 -21.33 -11.76 3.75
N SER A 59 -20.56 -12.64 4.38
CA SER A 59 -19.10 -12.71 4.21
C SER A 59 -18.70 -13.04 2.77
N VAL A 60 -19.39 -14.02 2.15
CA VAL A 60 -19.17 -14.37 0.75
C VAL A 60 -19.50 -13.18 -0.18
N ALA A 61 -20.64 -12.53 0.03
CA ALA A 61 -21.06 -11.37 -0.77
C ALA A 61 -20.03 -10.21 -0.65
N TYR A 62 -19.57 -9.93 0.57
CA TYR A 62 -18.52 -8.93 0.80
C TYR A 62 -17.23 -9.28 0.05
N THR A 63 -16.74 -10.51 0.18
CA THR A 63 -15.50 -10.96 -0.47
C THR A 63 -15.58 -10.81 -1.99
N LEU A 64 -16.72 -11.16 -2.59
CA LEU A 64 -16.92 -11.05 -4.04
C LEU A 64 -17.00 -9.58 -4.51
N VAL A 65 -17.72 -8.72 -3.79
CA VAL A 65 -17.84 -7.29 -4.14
C VAL A 65 -16.48 -6.59 -4.00
N ARG A 66 -15.80 -6.79 -2.86
CA ARG A 66 -14.50 -6.18 -2.59
C ARG A 66 -13.43 -6.69 -3.58
N GLY A 67 -13.44 -7.99 -3.90
CA GLY A 67 -12.50 -8.57 -4.85
C GLY A 67 -12.66 -8.01 -6.27
N ARG A 68 -13.90 -7.84 -6.75
CA ARG A 68 -14.17 -7.22 -8.07
C ARG A 68 -13.74 -5.76 -8.10
N PHE A 69 -14.07 -5.02 -7.06
CA PHE A 69 -13.67 -3.61 -6.94
C PHE A 69 -12.15 -3.48 -6.87
N GLY A 70 -11.45 -4.36 -6.14
CA GLY A 70 -10.00 -4.38 -6.07
C GLY A 70 -9.34 -4.57 -7.43
N VAL A 71 -9.85 -5.49 -8.26
CA VAL A 71 -9.36 -5.68 -9.64
C VAL A 71 -9.57 -4.41 -10.48
N LEU A 72 -10.76 -3.80 -10.42
CA LEU A 72 -11.04 -2.57 -11.15
C LEU A 72 -10.09 -1.43 -10.72
N ALA A 73 -9.93 -1.23 -9.42
CA ALA A 73 -9.03 -0.20 -8.87
C ALA A 73 -7.58 -0.43 -9.29
N SER A 74 -7.10 -1.69 -9.25
CA SER A 74 -5.76 -2.06 -9.71
C SER A 74 -5.54 -1.76 -11.20
N LEU A 75 -6.49 -2.13 -12.05
CA LEU A 75 -6.40 -1.87 -13.50
C LEU A 75 -6.38 -0.37 -13.81
N VAL A 76 -7.23 0.42 -13.14
CA VAL A 76 -7.25 1.89 -13.33
C VAL A 76 -5.94 2.50 -12.83
N SER A 77 -5.44 2.09 -11.66
CA SER A 77 -4.16 2.57 -11.13
C SER A 77 -3.00 2.24 -12.06
N ALA A 78 -2.94 1.00 -12.58
CA ALA A 78 -1.92 0.60 -13.56
C ALA A 78 -2.02 1.41 -14.86
N GLY A 79 -3.24 1.66 -15.34
CA GLY A 79 -3.49 2.52 -16.51
C GLY A 79 -3.01 3.97 -16.30
N LEU A 80 -3.26 4.54 -15.11
CA LEU A 80 -2.78 5.88 -14.76
C LEU A 80 -1.25 5.95 -14.70
N VAL A 81 -0.59 4.92 -14.12
CA VAL A 81 0.87 4.83 -14.12
C VAL A 81 1.42 4.72 -15.54
N ALA A 82 0.84 3.85 -16.37
CA ALA A 82 1.23 3.72 -17.77
C ALA A 82 1.05 5.04 -18.53
N ALA A 83 -0.06 5.74 -18.32
CA ALA A 83 -0.31 7.06 -18.90
C ALA A 83 0.72 8.10 -18.43
N ALA A 84 1.01 8.17 -17.13
CA ALA A 84 1.97 9.12 -16.59
C ALA A 84 3.37 8.94 -17.17
N VAL A 85 3.81 7.68 -17.37
CA VAL A 85 5.10 7.37 -18.00
C VAL A 85 5.08 7.67 -19.49
N SER A 86 3.96 7.37 -20.21
CA SER A 86 3.88 7.48 -21.69
C SER A 86 3.69 8.91 -22.17
N THR A 87 3.02 9.77 -21.38
CA THR A 87 2.67 11.16 -21.80
C THR A 87 3.72 12.20 -21.45
N GLY A 88 4.82 11.80 -20.80
CA GLY A 88 5.83 12.74 -20.31
C GLY A 88 5.42 13.50 -19.04
N PHE A 89 4.33 13.09 -18.36
CA PHE A 89 3.87 13.71 -17.11
C PHE A 89 4.96 13.75 -16.04
N LEU A 90 5.77 12.69 -15.94
CA LEU A 90 6.88 12.66 -14.98
C LEU A 90 7.94 13.74 -15.32
N GLY A 91 8.20 13.99 -16.61
CA GLY A 91 9.09 15.07 -17.05
C GLY A 91 8.54 16.45 -16.66
N LEU A 92 7.23 16.68 -16.79
CA LEU A 92 6.61 17.93 -16.35
C LEU A 92 6.75 18.16 -14.86
N LEU A 93 6.62 17.09 -14.05
CA LEU A 93 6.85 17.16 -12.60
C LEU A 93 8.32 17.45 -12.27
N ASP A 94 9.25 16.81 -12.97
CA ASP A 94 10.68 17.04 -12.78
C ASP A 94 11.05 18.48 -13.12
N ASP A 95 10.60 19.00 -14.26
CA ASP A 95 10.79 20.39 -14.65
C ASP A 95 10.21 21.38 -13.63
N ALA A 96 9.05 21.08 -13.07
CA ALA A 96 8.45 21.91 -12.04
C ALA A 96 9.29 21.91 -10.76
N CYS A 97 9.79 20.75 -10.32
CA CYS A 97 10.67 20.63 -9.17
C CYS A 97 12.04 21.28 -9.40
N ALA A 98 12.56 21.22 -10.63
CA ALA A 98 13.84 21.84 -11.00
C ALA A 98 13.82 23.38 -10.87
N ARG A 99 12.65 24.02 -11.00
CA ARG A 99 12.47 25.47 -10.82
C ARG A 99 12.48 25.93 -9.36
N LEU A 100 12.36 24.98 -8.42
CA LEU A 100 12.39 25.32 -6.98
C LEU A 100 13.81 25.75 -6.55
N PRO A 101 13.97 26.78 -5.73
CA PRO A 101 15.25 27.25 -5.23
C PRO A 101 15.80 26.31 -4.13
N LEU A 102 15.91 25.02 -4.45
CA LEU A 102 16.32 23.96 -3.53
C LEU A 102 17.64 23.33 -4.00
N GLY A 103 18.41 22.80 -3.07
CA GLY A 103 19.56 21.97 -3.39
C GLY A 103 19.17 20.63 -4.07
N PRO A 104 20.11 19.91 -4.70
CA PRO A 104 19.82 18.74 -5.53
C PRO A 104 19.08 17.63 -4.79
N TYR A 105 19.43 17.34 -3.53
CA TYR A 105 18.76 16.32 -2.73
C TYR A 105 17.31 16.68 -2.40
N LEU A 106 17.06 17.95 -2.07
CA LEU A 106 15.71 18.44 -1.78
C LEU A 106 14.83 18.48 -3.04
N ARG A 107 15.40 18.79 -4.21
CA ARG A 107 14.68 18.68 -5.49
C ARG A 107 14.28 17.24 -5.79
N GLY A 108 15.21 16.30 -5.64
CA GLY A 108 14.90 14.87 -5.80
C GLY A 108 13.81 14.41 -4.83
N ALA A 109 13.90 14.82 -3.56
CA ALA A 109 12.85 14.51 -2.57
C ALA A 109 11.51 15.16 -2.95
N ALA A 110 11.50 16.41 -3.40
CA ALA A 110 10.29 17.10 -3.87
C ALA A 110 9.64 16.37 -5.06
N PHE A 111 10.44 15.89 -6.01
CA PHE A 111 9.95 15.09 -7.14
C PHE A 111 9.28 13.79 -6.67
N VAL A 112 9.95 13.00 -5.82
CA VAL A 112 9.39 11.76 -5.28
C VAL A 112 8.10 12.03 -4.50
N LEU A 113 8.07 13.10 -3.69
CA LEU A 113 6.87 13.50 -2.96
C LEU A 113 5.74 13.93 -3.89
N ALA A 114 6.03 14.69 -4.96
CA ALA A 114 5.04 15.10 -5.95
C ALA A 114 4.40 13.89 -6.65
N VAL A 115 5.22 12.93 -7.09
CA VAL A 115 4.73 11.66 -7.67
C VAL A 115 3.87 10.88 -6.66
N SER A 116 4.31 10.81 -5.39
CA SER A 116 3.58 10.13 -4.32
C SER A 116 2.23 10.78 -4.04
N ILE A 117 2.17 12.13 -4.00
CA ILE A 117 0.94 12.89 -3.80
C ILE A 117 -0.02 12.69 -4.98
N CYS A 118 0.47 12.76 -6.22
CA CYS A 118 -0.34 12.48 -7.41
C CYS A 118 -0.92 11.06 -7.39
N SER A 119 -0.11 10.07 -7.04
CA SER A 119 -0.54 8.67 -6.92
C SER A 119 -1.58 8.50 -5.81
N TRP A 120 -1.39 9.14 -4.66
CA TRP A 120 -2.34 9.13 -3.57
C TRP A 120 -3.67 9.77 -3.96
N LEU A 121 -3.63 10.96 -4.60
CA LEU A 121 -4.84 11.65 -5.08
C LEU A 121 -5.61 10.80 -6.10
N ALA A 122 -4.91 10.12 -7.00
CA ALA A 122 -5.51 9.23 -7.98
C ALA A 122 -6.21 8.01 -7.33
N ASN A 123 -5.68 7.52 -6.19
CA ASN A 123 -6.24 6.39 -5.46
C ASN A 123 -7.28 6.80 -4.41
N LEU A 124 -7.37 8.08 -4.04
CA LEU A 124 -8.29 8.57 -3.01
C LEU A 124 -9.77 8.25 -3.30
N PRO A 125 -10.30 8.42 -4.54
CA PRO A 125 -11.69 8.06 -4.85
C PRO A 125 -12.00 6.58 -4.61
N PHE A 126 -11.05 5.69 -4.93
CA PHE A 126 -11.21 4.25 -4.70
C PHE A 126 -11.23 3.93 -3.21
N SER A 127 -10.37 4.57 -2.42
CA SER A 127 -10.33 4.41 -0.96
C SER A 127 -11.64 4.89 -0.32
N LEU A 128 -12.13 6.06 -0.71
CA LEU A 128 -13.41 6.61 -0.24
C LEU A 128 -14.57 5.69 -0.58
N TYR A 129 -14.65 5.20 -1.82
CA TYR A 129 -15.71 4.29 -2.24
C TYR A 129 -15.64 2.94 -1.50
N ALA A 130 -14.44 2.38 -1.33
CA ALA A 130 -14.25 1.15 -0.55
C ALA A 130 -14.77 1.32 0.88
N THR A 131 -14.38 2.39 1.57
CA THR A 131 -14.71 2.63 2.98
C THR A 131 -16.18 3.01 3.16
N PHE A 132 -16.67 4.04 2.44
CA PHE A 132 -17.98 4.62 2.68
C PHE A 132 -19.12 3.97 1.88
N SER A 133 -18.81 3.16 0.87
CA SER A 133 -19.84 2.44 0.11
C SER A 133 -19.75 0.94 0.37
N ILE A 134 -18.64 0.29 0.11
CA ILE A 134 -18.53 -1.17 0.23
C ILE A 134 -18.57 -1.58 1.69
N GLU A 135 -17.64 -1.10 2.52
CA GLU A 135 -17.56 -1.51 3.93
C GLU A 135 -18.78 -1.05 4.74
N ALA A 136 -19.31 0.14 4.44
CA ALA A 136 -20.54 0.63 5.06
C ALA A 136 -21.75 -0.27 4.76
N ARG A 137 -21.90 -0.70 3.50
CA ARG A 137 -22.99 -1.60 3.09
C ARG A 137 -23.01 -2.93 3.85
N PHE A 138 -21.83 -3.44 4.17
CA PHE A 138 -21.69 -4.73 4.89
C PHE A 138 -21.58 -4.57 6.41
N GLY A 139 -21.63 -3.33 6.93
CA GLY A 139 -21.56 -3.05 8.37
C GLY A 139 -20.17 -3.12 8.99
N PHE A 140 -19.11 -3.12 8.17
CA PHE A 140 -17.73 -3.15 8.62
C PHE A 140 -17.15 -1.74 8.83
N ASN A 141 -17.72 -0.70 8.18
CA ASN A 141 -17.24 0.66 8.36
C ASN A 141 -17.72 1.25 9.70
N ARG A 142 -16.77 1.66 10.53
CA ARG A 142 -16.97 2.45 11.74
C ARG A 142 -16.32 3.84 11.64
N THR A 143 -15.70 4.13 10.49
CA THR A 143 -14.96 5.37 10.25
C THR A 143 -15.92 6.46 9.79
N THR A 144 -15.87 7.62 10.47
CA THR A 144 -16.58 8.82 10.02
C THR A 144 -15.73 9.58 8.98
N PRO A 145 -16.32 10.43 8.13
CA PRO A 145 -15.54 11.27 7.21
C PRO A 145 -14.49 12.14 7.91
N ARG A 146 -14.81 12.64 9.11
CA ARG A 146 -13.88 13.41 9.94
C ARG A 146 -12.70 12.56 10.40
N THR A 147 -12.96 11.35 10.89
CA THR A 147 -11.90 10.41 11.30
C THR A 147 -11.02 10.05 10.12
N PHE A 148 -11.62 9.74 8.97
CA PHE A 148 -10.88 9.46 7.73
C PHE A 148 -9.95 10.61 7.34
N ALA A 149 -10.43 11.85 7.34
CA ALA A 149 -9.64 13.02 7.00
C ALA A 149 -8.50 13.25 8.01
N LEU A 150 -8.77 13.13 9.32
CA LEU A 150 -7.76 13.28 10.36
C LEU A 150 -6.68 12.19 10.29
N ASP A 151 -7.07 10.95 10.07
CA ASP A 151 -6.12 9.84 9.97
C ASP A 151 -5.30 9.93 8.68
N THR A 152 -5.89 10.41 7.59
CA THR A 152 -5.17 10.74 6.36
C THR A 152 -4.12 11.83 6.60
N LEU A 153 -4.49 12.90 7.29
CA LEU A 153 -3.56 14.00 7.60
C LEU A 153 -2.42 13.55 8.53
N LYS A 154 -2.74 12.77 9.57
CA LYS A 154 -1.72 12.16 10.44
C LYS A 154 -0.80 11.23 9.65
N GLY A 155 -1.37 10.38 8.80
CA GLY A 155 -0.61 9.47 7.94
C GLY A 155 0.35 10.23 7.02
N LEU A 156 -0.11 11.34 6.41
CA LEU A 156 0.74 12.21 5.60
C LEU A 156 1.88 12.82 6.43
N ALA A 157 1.57 13.34 7.62
CA ALA A 157 2.58 13.92 8.51
C ALA A 157 3.65 12.88 8.91
N VAL A 158 3.23 11.67 9.29
CA VAL A 158 4.16 10.56 9.61
C VAL A 158 4.98 10.17 8.38
N SER A 159 4.33 10.05 7.20
CA SER A 159 5.03 9.71 5.95
C SER A 159 6.08 10.75 5.56
N LEU A 160 5.81 12.03 5.77
CA LEU A 160 6.79 13.09 5.53
C LEU A 160 7.91 13.07 6.57
N ALA A 161 7.58 12.92 7.86
CA ALA A 161 8.55 12.91 8.95
C ALA A 161 9.54 11.74 8.84
N VAL A 162 9.09 10.61 8.33
CA VAL A 162 9.91 9.39 8.15
C VAL A 162 10.50 9.33 6.73
N GLY A 163 9.69 9.57 5.71
CA GLY A 163 10.09 9.37 4.31
C GLY A 163 11.09 10.40 3.81
N VAL A 164 10.96 11.67 4.20
CA VAL A 164 11.90 12.72 3.76
C VAL A 164 13.33 12.45 4.24
N PRO A 165 13.60 12.18 5.52
CA PRO A 165 14.94 11.82 5.97
C PRO A 165 15.53 10.59 5.26
N ILE A 166 14.69 9.57 4.99
CA ILE A 166 15.12 8.37 4.26
C ILE A 166 15.54 8.74 2.84
N LEU A 167 14.74 9.52 2.12
CA LEU A 167 15.06 9.96 0.76
C LEU A 167 16.36 10.77 0.72
N LEU A 168 16.51 11.72 1.63
CA LEU A 168 17.73 12.52 1.73
C LEU A 168 18.96 11.67 2.05
N GLY A 169 18.83 10.71 2.95
CA GLY A 169 19.89 9.74 3.27
C GLY A 169 20.24 8.88 2.06
N LEU A 170 19.25 8.40 1.30
CA LEU A 170 19.48 7.63 0.09
C LEU A 170 20.24 8.44 -0.97
N PHE A 171 19.83 9.69 -1.25
CA PHE A 171 20.53 10.55 -2.18
C PHE A 171 21.96 10.89 -1.71
N TRP A 172 22.15 11.04 -0.42
CA TRP A 172 23.47 11.23 0.15
C TRP A 172 24.38 10.00 -0.05
N PHE A 173 23.87 8.77 0.15
CA PHE A 173 24.62 7.55 -0.17
C PHE A 173 24.96 7.45 -1.65
N MET A 174 24.02 7.78 -2.55
CA MET A 174 24.28 7.78 -3.99
C MET A 174 25.39 8.74 -4.39
N ASP A 175 25.50 9.88 -3.73
CA ASP A 175 26.51 10.90 -4.03
C ASP A 175 27.87 10.60 -3.38
N ARG A 176 27.90 10.06 -2.15
CA ARG A 176 29.09 9.98 -1.32
C ARG A 176 29.69 8.59 -1.17
N ALA A 177 28.93 7.53 -1.31
CA ALA A 177 29.39 6.18 -1.03
C ALA A 177 30.06 5.48 -2.23
N GLY A 178 30.25 6.16 -3.36
CA GLY A 178 30.91 5.64 -4.56
C GLY A 178 30.19 4.41 -5.15
N ALA A 179 30.93 3.47 -5.73
CA ALA A 179 30.36 2.32 -6.44
C ALA A 179 29.55 1.36 -5.54
N LEU A 180 29.76 1.40 -4.23
CA LEU A 180 29.07 0.54 -3.27
C LEU A 180 27.90 1.25 -2.56
N TRP A 181 27.43 2.39 -3.08
CA TRP A 181 26.33 3.17 -2.48
C TRP A 181 25.09 2.31 -2.21
N TRP A 182 24.75 1.40 -3.10
CA TRP A 182 23.59 0.52 -2.98
C TRP A 182 23.71 -0.48 -1.83
N VAL A 183 24.93 -0.96 -1.51
CA VAL A 183 25.16 -1.83 -0.35
C VAL A 183 24.89 -1.07 0.94
N TRP A 184 25.44 0.14 1.06
CA TRP A 184 25.24 0.98 2.23
C TRP A 184 23.77 1.39 2.39
N ALA A 185 23.10 1.75 1.27
CA ALA A 185 21.69 2.05 1.26
C ALA A 185 20.84 0.84 1.71
N PHE A 186 21.15 -0.37 1.20
CA PHE A 186 20.49 -1.60 1.59
C PHE A 186 20.66 -1.89 3.09
N LEU A 187 21.88 -1.82 3.61
CA LEU A 187 22.14 -2.06 5.03
C LEU A 187 21.42 -1.03 5.92
N ALA A 188 21.46 0.25 5.54
CA ALA A 188 20.80 1.31 6.28
C ALA A 188 19.27 1.14 6.27
N LEU A 189 18.66 0.81 5.12
CA LEU A 189 17.23 0.56 5.01
C LEU A 189 16.79 -0.69 5.80
N THR A 190 17.61 -1.76 5.75
CA THR A 190 17.34 -2.98 6.54
C THR A 190 17.39 -2.69 8.04
N ALA A 191 18.43 -1.98 8.49
CA ALA A 191 18.53 -1.57 9.89
C ALA A 191 17.35 -0.69 10.31
N PHE A 192 16.97 0.28 9.44
CA PHE A 192 15.79 1.12 9.65
C PHE A 192 14.51 0.29 9.75
N GLU A 193 14.30 -0.68 8.86
CA GLU A 193 13.12 -1.56 8.88
C GLU A 193 13.03 -2.35 10.19
N LEU A 194 14.15 -2.91 10.66
CA LEU A 194 14.21 -3.63 11.94
C LEU A 194 13.85 -2.71 13.12
N VAL A 195 14.39 -1.49 13.13
CA VAL A 195 14.05 -0.48 14.15
C VAL A 195 12.59 -0.09 14.07
N MET A 196 12.04 0.12 12.87
CA MET A 196 10.64 0.49 12.67
C MET A 196 9.67 -0.62 13.06
N ASN A 197 10.03 -1.89 12.85
CA ASN A 197 9.25 -3.03 13.34
C ASN A 197 9.05 -2.99 14.86
N LEU A 198 10.06 -2.53 15.59
CA LEU A 198 9.98 -2.35 17.04
C LEU A 198 9.25 -1.06 17.42
N LEU A 199 9.52 0.04 16.73
CA LEU A 199 8.96 1.36 17.05
C LEU A 199 7.50 1.52 16.61
N TYR A 200 7.08 0.82 15.54
CA TYR A 200 5.73 0.96 15.00
C TYR A 200 4.64 0.72 16.06
N PRO A 201 4.61 -0.41 16.80
CA PRO A 201 3.60 -0.64 17.81
C PRO A 201 3.70 0.30 19.01
N LEU A 202 4.89 0.82 19.30
CA LEU A 202 5.15 1.65 20.49
C LEU A 202 4.87 3.14 20.26
N VAL A 203 5.12 3.63 19.02
CA VAL A 203 5.07 5.06 18.71
C VAL A 203 4.00 5.37 17.67
N ILE A 204 4.01 4.67 16.54
CA ILE A 204 3.15 5.02 15.41
C ILE A 204 1.71 4.54 15.63
N ALA A 205 1.53 3.29 16.03
CA ALA A 205 0.20 2.72 16.21
C ALA A 205 -0.65 3.47 17.25
N PRO A 206 -0.12 4.00 18.38
CA PRO A 206 -0.88 4.79 19.35
C PRO A 206 -1.36 6.16 18.81
N LEU A 207 -0.75 6.70 17.76
CA LEU A 207 -1.23 7.95 17.12
C LEU A 207 -2.60 7.76 16.45
N PHE A 208 -2.91 6.54 16.03
CA PHE A 208 -4.14 6.20 15.29
C PHE A 208 -5.14 5.42 16.14
N ASN A 209 -4.66 4.65 17.13
CA ASN A 209 -5.48 3.74 17.91
C ASN A 209 -5.23 3.92 19.41
N ARG A 210 -6.31 3.78 20.19
CA ARG A 210 -6.21 3.69 21.65
C ARG A 210 -6.09 2.23 22.04
N PHE A 211 -4.98 1.86 22.68
CA PHE A 211 -4.75 0.52 23.19
C PHE A 211 -5.17 0.47 24.65
N THR A 212 -6.02 -0.49 24.99
CA THR A 212 -6.36 -0.83 26.37
C THR A 212 -5.78 -2.20 26.71
N PRO A 213 -5.09 -2.36 27.83
CA PRO A 213 -4.62 -3.68 28.26
C PRO A 213 -5.78 -4.67 28.33
N LEU A 214 -5.52 -5.91 27.92
CA LEU A 214 -6.51 -6.98 28.05
C LEU A 214 -6.77 -7.21 29.53
N ALA A 215 -8.06 -7.25 29.93
CA ALA A 215 -8.47 -7.53 31.32
C ALA A 215 -7.91 -8.87 31.76
N GLU A 216 -7.62 -8.98 33.06
CA GLU A 216 -7.18 -10.24 33.65
C GLU A 216 -8.27 -11.30 33.50
N GLY A 217 -7.87 -12.51 33.12
CA GLY A 217 -8.78 -13.63 32.93
C GLY A 217 -8.19 -14.71 32.03
N THR A 218 -8.93 -15.81 31.91
CA THR A 218 -8.52 -17.02 31.19
C THR A 218 -8.07 -16.77 29.74
N LEU A 219 -8.63 -15.77 29.07
CA LEU A 219 -8.24 -15.40 27.70
C LEU A 219 -6.83 -14.80 27.66
N ARG A 220 -6.53 -13.88 28.61
CA ARG A 220 -5.19 -13.28 28.73
C ARG A 220 -4.15 -14.35 29.06
N ASP A 221 -4.47 -15.25 29.99
CA ASP A 221 -3.55 -16.31 30.39
C ASP A 221 -3.22 -17.26 29.24
N ARG A 222 -4.24 -17.67 28.48
CA ARG A 222 -4.04 -18.51 27.28
C ARG A 222 -3.22 -17.81 26.20
N ILE A 223 -3.41 -16.50 25.98
CA ILE A 223 -2.61 -15.74 25.02
C ILE A 223 -1.14 -15.64 25.48
N LEU A 224 -0.91 -15.40 26.76
CA LEU A 224 0.44 -15.36 27.32
C LEU A 224 1.12 -16.75 27.32
N GLU A 225 0.37 -17.83 27.49
CA GLU A 225 0.87 -19.19 27.35
C GLU A 225 1.28 -19.53 25.92
N LEU A 226 0.49 -19.08 24.93
CA LEU A 226 0.83 -19.25 23.49
C LEU A 226 2.03 -18.41 23.05
N ALA A 227 2.34 -17.33 23.74
CA ALA A 227 3.45 -16.42 23.43
C ALA A 227 4.78 -16.82 24.10
N ARG A 228 4.79 -17.84 24.94
CA ARG A 228 5.99 -18.42 25.58
C ARG A 228 6.53 -19.59 24.79
#